data_41cfb8bcbd346e8e6726824f6b1a0452
#
_entry.id   41cfb8bcbd346e8e6726824f6b1a0452
#
_cell.length_a   1.000
_cell.length_b   1.000
_cell.length_c   1.000
_cell.angle_alpha   90.00
_cell.angle_beta   90.00
_cell.angle_gamma   90.00
#
_symmetry.space_group_name_H-M   'P 1'
#
loop_
_entity.id
_entity.type
_entity.pdbx_description
1 polymer ?
#
loop_
_entity_poly.entity_id
_entity_poly.type
_entity_poly.pdbx_seq_one_letter_code
_entity_poly.pdbx_strand_id
1 'polypeptide(L)'
;MSQISNNPYDIYLTSGQNTEIKHKIHRVEVTEPYKTIGSYQTPTGCMEKEIQIKNETIEKWGLPLQTSTVYPNLTYKAYETILIPRIGFSLTNTTLTPKQIKKLQIKADQYYIPKLNISSKFPRTILRASYSYGGFQQTTIQMTQIIKQIQMTLGCTRDDNDTSKILQCSIELTQLETGLTTPILSHSTSTDFLHYTTRTWTHSIKDSLTLINGSIQFTTHWHPKLQRLGDCSLMQQFLNHYPITYINKNGKTKKSKSNIKLIQILNRCRIFLQVITLSDITDLSGKK
;
A
#
# COMPACT_ATOMS: atom_id res chain seq x y z
N MET A 1 -14.21 -3.43 19.27
CA MET A 1 -13.45 -4.69 19.47
C MET A 1 -14.46 -5.81 19.55
N SER A 2 -14.61 -6.61 18.50
CA SER A 2 -15.43 -7.84 18.58
C SER A 2 -14.71 -8.80 19.50
N GLN A 3 -15.39 -9.22 20.58
CA GLN A 3 -14.92 -10.31 21.41
C GLN A 3 -14.86 -11.56 20.52
N ILE A 4 -13.64 -12.01 20.25
CA ILE A 4 -13.42 -13.29 19.58
C ILE A 4 -13.89 -14.34 20.58
N SER A 5 -14.94 -15.07 20.23
CA SER A 5 -15.45 -16.17 21.03
C SER A 5 -14.33 -17.17 21.29
N ASN A 6 -13.97 -17.37 22.56
CA ASN A 6 -13.04 -18.41 23.00
C ASN A 6 -13.61 -19.82 22.92
N ASN A 7 -14.69 -20.01 22.19
CA ASN A 7 -15.34 -21.30 22.06
C ASN A 7 -14.57 -22.20 21.09
N PRO A 8 -14.01 -23.31 21.53
CA PRO A 8 -13.20 -24.20 20.71
C PRO A 8 -14.08 -25.14 19.88
N TYR A 9 -14.98 -24.60 19.07
CA TYR A 9 -15.71 -25.44 18.12
C TYR A 9 -14.80 -25.74 16.93
N ASP A 10 -14.44 -26.99 16.78
CA ASP A 10 -13.78 -27.49 15.60
C ASP A 10 -14.76 -27.47 14.41
N ILE A 11 -14.42 -26.79 13.34
CA ILE A 11 -15.20 -26.78 12.10
C ILE A 11 -14.62 -27.86 11.18
N TYR A 12 -15.50 -28.68 10.62
CA TYR A 12 -15.13 -29.74 9.67
C TYR A 12 -15.79 -29.49 8.32
N LEU A 13 -15.05 -29.71 7.25
CA LEU A 13 -15.58 -29.80 5.89
C LEU A 13 -15.74 -31.29 5.55
N THR A 14 -16.87 -31.65 4.96
CA THR A 14 -17.10 -32.98 4.37
C THR A 14 -16.77 -32.88 2.87
N SER A 15 -16.09 -33.90 2.33
CA SER A 15 -15.86 -34.00 0.89
C SER A 15 -17.18 -34.39 0.21
N GLY A 16 -17.64 -33.58 -0.76
CA GLY A 16 -19.02 -33.51 -1.28
C GLY A 16 -19.76 -34.78 -1.67
N GLN A 17 -19.08 -35.91 -1.89
CA GLN A 17 -19.71 -37.21 -2.15
C GLN A 17 -19.54 -38.23 -1.02
N ASN A 18 -18.65 -38.00 -0.08
CA ASN A 18 -18.35 -38.92 1.00
C ASN A 18 -18.42 -38.17 2.34
N THR A 19 -19.59 -38.18 2.98
CA THR A 19 -19.87 -37.48 4.24
C THR A 19 -19.10 -38.07 5.44
N GLU A 20 -18.44 -39.21 5.28
CA GLU A 20 -17.66 -39.87 6.33
C GLU A 20 -16.25 -39.26 6.47
N ILE A 21 -15.70 -38.64 5.40
CA ILE A 21 -14.38 -38.03 5.46
C ILE A 21 -14.55 -36.59 5.91
N LYS A 22 -14.23 -36.32 7.17
CA LYS A 22 -14.24 -34.98 7.76
C LYS A 22 -12.83 -34.39 7.77
N HIS A 23 -12.64 -33.31 7.05
CA HIS A 23 -11.41 -32.52 7.12
C HIS A 23 -11.57 -31.39 8.15
N LYS A 24 -10.76 -31.41 9.19
CA LYS A 24 -10.75 -30.33 10.20
C LYS A 24 -10.19 -29.05 9.56
N ILE A 25 -10.96 -27.97 9.67
CA ILE A 25 -10.47 -26.64 9.30
C ILE A 25 -9.56 -26.14 10.41
N HIS A 26 -8.31 -25.85 10.07
CA HIS A 26 -7.37 -25.25 11.00
C HIS A 26 -7.80 -23.80 11.31
N ARG A 27 -8.02 -23.51 12.59
CA ARG A 27 -8.30 -22.15 13.05
C ARG A 27 -7.00 -21.34 13.04
N VAL A 28 -7.00 -20.23 12.33
CA VAL A 28 -5.89 -19.28 12.31
C VAL A 28 -6.25 -18.08 13.18
N GLU A 29 -5.39 -17.72 14.12
CA GLU A 29 -5.60 -16.55 14.98
C GLU A 29 -5.41 -15.24 14.15
N VAL A 30 -6.10 -14.17 14.58
CA VAL A 30 -6.13 -12.88 13.85
C VAL A 30 -4.72 -12.28 13.66
N THR A 31 -3.80 -12.61 14.55
CA THR A 31 -2.40 -12.16 14.51
C THR A 31 -1.47 -13.14 13.79
N GLU A 32 -1.94 -14.35 13.50
CA GLU A 32 -1.14 -15.37 12.85
C GLU A 32 -1.11 -15.17 11.33
N PRO A 33 0.09 -15.10 10.71
CA PRO A 33 0.20 -14.95 9.28
C PRO A 33 -0.08 -16.27 8.56
N TYR A 34 -1.01 -16.28 7.64
CA TYR A 34 -1.31 -17.43 6.80
C TYR A 34 -0.93 -17.15 5.33
N LYS A 35 -0.58 -18.20 4.63
CA LYS A 35 -0.17 -18.11 3.23
C LYS A 35 -1.39 -18.17 2.31
N THR A 36 -1.61 -17.11 1.55
CA THR A 36 -2.65 -17.01 0.53
C THR A 36 -2.01 -16.79 -0.83
N ILE A 37 -2.21 -17.71 -1.78
CA ILE A 37 -1.76 -17.58 -3.18
C ILE A 37 -0.34 -16.95 -3.31
N GLY A 38 0.61 -17.47 -2.51
CA GLY A 38 2.03 -17.08 -2.61
C GLY A 38 2.45 -15.85 -1.82
N SER A 39 1.55 -15.22 -1.04
CA SER A 39 1.88 -14.16 -0.09
C SER A 39 1.43 -14.52 1.32
N TYR A 40 2.16 -14.01 2.33
CA TYR A 40 1.76 -14.14 3.73
C TYR A 40 0.98 -12.90 4.15
N GLN A 41 -0.23 -13.12 4.64
CA GLN A 41 -1.13 -12.06 5.07
C GLN A 41 -1.66 -12.35 6.47
N THR A 42 -1.95 -11.30 7.22
CA THR A 42 -2.67 -11.38 8.49
C THR A 42 -3.96 -10.57 8.36
N PRO A 43 -5.05 -10.97 9.04
CA PRO A 43 -6.27 -10.16 9.08
C PRO A 43 -6.05 -8.74 9.62
N THR A 44 -5.02 -8.54 10.44
CA THR A 44 -4.60 -7.22 10.96
C THR A 44 -3.85 -6.35 9.95
N GLY A 45 -3.52 -6.88 8.76
CA GLY A 45 -2.71 -6.18 7.75
C GLY A 45 -1.22 -6.10 8.08
N CYS A 46 -0.74 -6.85 9.08
CA CYS A 46 0.69 -6.90 9.41
C CYS A 46 1.48 -7.63 8.31
N MET A 47 2.52 -7.00 7.77
CA MET A 47 3.35 -7.52 6.68
C MET A 47 4.72 -8.03 7.12
N GLU A 48 4.96 -8.21 8.42
CA GLU A 48 6.28 -8.58 8.94
C GLU A 48 6.77 -9.93 8.39
N LYS A 49 5.89 -10.93 8.37
CA LYS A 49 6.22 -12.26 7.83
C LYS A 49 6.54 -12.20 6.33
N GLU A 50 5.78 -11.43 5.57
CA GLU A 50 6.03 -11.24 4.14
C GLU A 50 7.38 -10.54 3.89
N ILE A 51 7.73 -9.52 4.69
CA ILE A 51 9.03 -8.85 4.63
C ILE A 51 10.16 -9.83 4.96
N GLN A 52 9.97 -10.67 5.99
CA GLN A 52 10.94 -11.71 6.35
C GLN A 52 11.19 -12.66 5.16
N ILE A 53 10.12 -13.18 4.54
CA ILE A 53 10.22 -14.10 3.38
C ILE A 53 10.94 -13.44 2.21
N LYS A 54 10.64 -12.15 1.93
CA LYS A 54 11.35 -11.41 0.87
C LYS A 54 12.84 -11.23 1.19
N ASN A 55 13.19 -10.94 2.44
CA ASN A 55 14.57 -10.87 2.87
C ASN A 55 15.29 -12.21 2.69
N GLU A 56 14.67 -13.32 3.09
CA GLU A 56 15.21 -14.66 2.90
C GLU A 56 15.35 -15.01 1.40
N THR A 57 14.40 -14.58 0.58
CA THR A 57 14.46 -14.76 -0.88
C THR A 57 15.64 -14.02 -1.49
N ILE A 58 15.88 -12.77 -1.06
CA ILE A 58 17.04 -11.99 -1.49
C ILE A 58 18.36 -12.67 -1.07
N GLU A 59 18.43 -13.17 0.16
CA GLU A 59 19.63 -13.89 0.67
C GLU A 59 19.88 -15.19 -0.11
N LYS A 60 18.85 -16.01 -0.28
CA LYS A 60 18.95 -17.27 -1.03
C LYS A 60 19.39 -17.07 -2.49
N TRP A 61 19.05 -15.93 -3.07
CA TRP A 61 19.53 -15.55 -4.40
C TRP A 61 20.93 -14.93 -4.35
N GLY A 62 21.20 -14.08 -3.37
CA GLY A 62 22.39 -13.24 -3.33
C GLY A 62 23.64 -13.99 -2.84
N LEU A 63 23.51 -14.88 -1.85
CA LEU A 63 24.65 -15.63 -1.32
C LEU A 63 25.34 -16.50 -2.38
N PRO A 64 24.64 -17.35 -3.16
CA PRO A 64 25.27 -18.07 -4.25
C PRO A 64 25.87 -17.15 -5.32
N LEU A 65 25.25 -16.00 -5.58
CA LEU A 65 25.76 -15.03 -6.52
C LEU A 65 27.13 -14.49 -6.09
N GLN A 66 27.31 -14.19 -4.79
CA GLN A 66 28.58 -13.67 -4.26
C GLN A 66 29.75 -14.64 -4.42
N THR A 67 29.52 -15.94 -4.28
CA THR A 67 30.55 -16.98 -4.39
C THR A 67 30.78 -17.46 -5.83
N SER A 68 29.85 -17.15 -6.75
CA SER A 68 29.91 -17.58 -8.14
C SER A 68 30.91 -16.77 -8.97
N THR A 69 31.35 -17.33 -10.08
CA THR A 69 32.19 -16.66 -11.10
C THR A 69 31.36 -16.05 -12.25
N VAL A 70 30.09 -15.73 -11.98
CA VAL A 70 29.15 -15.20 -12.98
C VAL A 70 29.61 -13.83 -13.50
N TYR A 71 29.58 -13.66 -14.81
CA TYR A 71 29.93 -12.41 -15.47
C TYR A 71 28.89 -11.29 -15.18
N PRO A 72 29.30 -10.00 -15.20
CA PRO A 72 28.43 -8.86 -14.91
C PRO A 72 27.14 -8.81 -15.73
N ASN A 73 27.18 -9.10 -17.03
CA ASN A 73 26.02 -9.12 -17.90
C ASN A 73 25.02 -10.22 -17.52
N LEU A 74 25.49 -11.39 -17.11
CA LEU A 74 24.63 -12.48 -16.63
C LEU A 74 24.07 -12.17 -15.24
N THR A 75 24.83 -11.50 -14.39
CA THR A 75 24.37 -10.99 -13.10
C THR A 75 23.20 -10.02 -13.30
N TYR A 76 23.32 -9.08 -14.25
CA TYR A 76 22.25 -8.15 -14.59
C TYR A 76 20.99 -8.91 -15.04
N LYS A 77 21.15 -9.84 -16.00
CA LYS A 77 20.04 -10.67 -16.47
C LYS A 77 19.40 -11.48 -15.34
N ALA A 78 20.19 -12.12 -14.49
CA ALA A 78 19.68 -12.89 -13.34
C ALA A 78 18.89 -12.02 -12.36
N TYR A 79 19.33 -10.78 -12.12
CA TYR A 79 18.58 -9.83 -11.30
C TYR A 79 17.20 -9.53 -11.93
N GLU A 80 17.15 -9.17 -13.20
CA GLU A 80 15.91 -8.79 -13.90
C GLU A 80 14.96 -9.97 -14.15
N THR A 81 15.49 -11.17 -14.44
CA THR A 81 14.67 -12.33 -14.84
C THR A 81 14.35 -13.28 -13.69
N ILE A 82 15.12 -13.27 -12.61
CA ILE A 82 14.93 -14.21 -11.49
C ILE A 82 14.49 -13.46 -10.23
N LEU A 83 15.30 -12.51 -9.75
CA LEU A 83 15.05 -11.88 -8.47
C LEU A 83 13.82 -10.96 -8.51
N ILE A 84 13.76 -10.05 -9.48
CA ILE A 84 12.68 -9.07 -9.60
C ILE A 84 11.31 -9.73 -9.80
N PRO A 85 11.13 -10.71 -10.71
CA PRO A 85 9.85 -11.41 -10.84
C PRO A 85 9.46 -12.18 -9.58
N ARG A 86 10.42 -12.85 -8.93
CA ARG A 86 10.17 -13.63 -7.71
C ARG A 86 9.72 -12.78 -6.53
N ILE A 87 10.35 -11.61 -6.33
CA ILE A 87 9.92 -10.66 -5.31
C ILE A 87 8.62 -9.98 -5.74
N GLY A 88 8.51 -9.62 -7.02
CA GLY A 88 7.39 -8.89 -7.60
C GLY A 88 6.06 -9.62 -7.56
N PHE A 89 6.08 -10.96 -7.53
CA PHE A 89 4.86 -11.77 -7.57
C PHE A 89 3.86 -11.38 -6.46
N SER A 90 4.30 -11.30 -5.21
CA SER A 90 3.43 -10.97 -4.08
C SER A 90 3.30 -9.45 -3.83
N LEU A 91 4.09 -8.60 -4.49
CA LEU A 91 4.02 -7.14 -4.29
C LEU A 91 2.68 -6.54 -4.73
N THR A 92 1.97 -7.21 -5.62
CA THR A 92 0.63 -6.82 -6.06
C THR A 92 -0.34 -6.72 -4.88
N ASN A 93 -0.30 -7.69 -3.97
CA ASN A 93 -1.25 -7.86 -2.87
C ASN A 93 -0.72 -7.33 -1.53
N THR A 94 0.48 -6.75 -1.51
CA THR A 94 1.11 -6.28 -0.27
C THR A 94 0.90 -4.78 -0.05
N THR A 95 0.84 -4.39 1.22
CA THR A 95 0.72 -2.98 1.66
C THR A 95 2.06 -2.44 2.19
N LEU A 96 3.18 -2.91 1.62
CA LEU A 96 4.51 -2.48 2.04
C LEU A 96 4.69 -0.97 1.87
N THR A 97 5.25 -0.36 2.90
CA THR A 97 5.57 1.07 2.87
C THR A 97 6.80 1.34 2.01
N PRO A 98 6.95 2.56 1.44
CA PRO A 98 8.16 2.93 0.68
C PRO A 98 9.45 2.72 1.47
N LYS A 99 9.42 2.89 2.82
CA LYS A 99 10.59 2.63 3.68
C LYS A 99 10.96 1.14 3.74
N GLN A 100 9.96 0.26 3.83
CA GLN A 100 10.17 -1.18 3.85
C GLN A 100 10.74 -1.68 2.52
N ILE A 101 10.18 -1.20 1.41
CA ILE A 101 10.66 -1.52 0.06
C ILE A 101 12.09 -1.02 -0.15
N LYS A 102 12.40 0.21 0.29
CA LYS A 102 13.77 0.74 0.23
C LYS A 102 14.77 -0.14 0.99
N LYS A 103 14.39 -0.70 2.16
CA LYS A 103 15.26 -1.64 2.89
C LYS A 103 15.51 -2.92 2.10
N LEU A 104 14.48 -3.49 1.47
CA LEU A 104 14.62 -4.67 0.60
C LEU A 104 15.53 -4.37 -0.60
N GLN A 105 15.37 -3.20 -1.23
CA GLN A 105 16.23 -2.78 -2.35
C GLN A 105 17.69 -2.63 -1.93
N ILE A 106 17.95 -1.98 -0.79
CA ILE A 106 19.33 -1.85 -0.26
C ILE A 106 19.95 -3.21 -0.06
N LYS A 107 19.21 -4.17 0.50
CA LYS A 107 19.69 -5.53 0.70
C LYS A 107 19.99 -6.25 -0.62
N ALA A 108 19.13 -6.13 -1.61
CA ALA A 108 19.37 -6.68 -2.95
C ALA A 108 20.61 -6.03 -3.61
N ASP A 109 20.74 -4.71 -3.51
CA ASP A 109 21.86 -3.95 -4.06
C ASP A 109 23.22 -4.37 -3.45
N GLN A 110 23.25 -4.77 -2.17
CA GLN A 110 24.48 -5.25 -1.50
C GLN A 110 25.05 -6.52 -2.15
N TYR A 111 24.20 -7.41 -2.66
CA TYR A 111 24.64 -8.62 -3.38
C TYR A 111 24.93 -8.35 -4.86
N TYR A 112 24.10 -7.52 -5.48
CA TYR A 112 24.07 -7.31 -6.92
C TYR A 112 25.19 -6.39 -7.43
N ILE A 113 25.39 -5.22 -6.80
CA ILE A 113 26.27 -4.18 -7.31
C ILE A 113 27.75 -4.59 -7.35
N PRO A 114 28.31 -5.25 -6.33
CA PRO A 114 29.70 -5.70 -6.40
C PRO A 114 29.96 -6.66 -7.57
N LYS A 115 28.95 -7.45 -7.94
CA LYS A 115 29.06 -8.41 -9.05
C LYS A 115 28.98 -7.78 -10.44
N LEU A 116 28.54 -6.52 -10.53
CA LEU A 116 28.63 -5.75 -11.77
C LEU A 116 30.01 -5.13 -12.01
N ASN A 117 30.98 -5.40 -11.13
CA ASN A 117 32.29 -4.72 -11.11
C ASN A 117 32.17 -3.20 -10.96
N ILE A 118 31.12 -2.74 -10.29
CA ILE A 118 30.84 -1.34 -10.02
C ILE A 118 31.10 -1.07 -8.54
N SER A 119 31.69 0.09 -8.24
CA SER A 119 31.94 0.51 -6.86
C SER A 119 30.64 0.51 -6.03
N SER A 120 30.72 0.05 -4.77
CA SER A 120 29.61 0.14 -3.82
C SER A 120 29.12 1.57 -3.61
N LYS A 121 29.95 2.58 -3.86
CA LYS A 121 29.62 4.02 -3.79
C LYS A 121 29.04 4.58 -5.08
N PHE A 122 28.92 3.78 -6.14
CA PHE A 122 28.37 4.24 -7.43
C PHE A 122 26.96 4.82 -7.26
N PRO A 123 26.65 5.98 -7.89
CA PRO A 123 25.35 6.61 -7.73
C PRO A 123 24.19 5.74 -8.23
N ARG A 124 23.27 5.41 -7.32
CA ARG A 124 22.09 4.57 -7.64
C ARG A 124 21.16 5.19 -8.67
N THR A 125 21.17 6.52 -8.77
CA THR A 125 20.41 7.27 -9.79
C THR A 125 20.87 6.91 -11.20
N ILE A 126 22.17 6.76 -11.42
CA ILE A 126 22.73 6.37 -12.73
C ILE A 126 22.38 4.92 -13.05
N LEU A 127 22.46 3.99 -12.06
CA LEU A 127 22.04 2.60 -12.28
C LEU A 127 20.58 2.48 -12.73
N ARG A 128 19.72 3.37 -12.24
CA ARG A 128 18.28 3.36 -12.51
C ARG A 128 17.85 4.24 -13.66
N ALA A 129 18.70 5.15 -14.10
CA ALA A 129 18.41 6.03 -15.23
C ALA A 129 18.27 5.21 -16.53
N SER A 130 17.45 5.74 -17.47
CA SER A 130 17.29 5.13 -18.78
C SER A 130 18.61 5.08 -19.53
N TYR A 131 18.75 4.13 -20.43
CA TYR A 131 19.88 4.07 -21.39
C TYR A 131 20.04 5.34 -22.20
N SER A 132 18.95 6.03 -22.53
CA SER A 132 18.98 7.32 -23.24
C SER A 132 19.73 8.42 -22.48
N TYR A 133 19.87 8.29 -21.16
CA TYR A 133 20.62 9.20 -20.30
C TYR A 133 21.95 8.60 -19.80
N GLY A 134 22.46 7.56 -20.47
CA GLY A 134 23.69 6.87 -20.07
C GLY A 134 23.55 6.02 -18.81
N GLY A 135 22.35 5.68 -18.39
CA GLY A 135 22.08 4.81 -17.26
C GLY A 135 22.04 3.32 -17.62
N PHE A 136 21.80 2.47 -16.64
CA PHE A 136 21.71 1.01 -16.80
C PHE A 136 20.27 0.50 -16.82
N GLN A 137 19.29 1.38 -16.69
CA GLN A 137 17.84 1.05 -16.67
C GLN A 137 17.47 -0.08 -15.70
N GLN A 138 18.17 -0.19 -14.56
CA GLN A 138 17.92 -1.20 -13.55
C GLN A 138 16.50 -1.05 -12.98
N THR A 139 15.71 -2.12 -13.06
CA THR A 139 14.39 -2.18 -12.45
C THR A 139 14.52 -2.19 -10.93
N THR A 140 13.71 -1.42 -10.23
CA THR A 140 13.68 -1.40 -8.78
C THR A 140 12.48 -2.18 -8.25
N ILE A 141 12.62 -2.74 -7.03
CA ILE A 141 11.50 -3.39 -6.32
C ILE A 141 10.32 -2.42 -6.18
N GLN A 142 10.59 -1.14 -5.95
CA GLN A 142 9.58 -0.09 -5.86
C GLN A 142 8.83 0.11 -7.18
N MET A 143 9.55 0.22 -8.30
CA MET A 143 8.92 0.36 -9.61
C MET A 143 8.09 -0.88 -9.96
N THR A 144 8.59 -2.07 -9.62
CA THR A 144 7.84 -3.31 -9.79
C THR A 144 6.54 -3.31 -9.00
N GLN A 145 6.54 -2.85 -7.74
CA GLN A 145 5.32 -2.72 -6.95
C GLN A 145 4.33 -1.74 -7.61
N ILE A 146 4.80 -0.55 -7.99
CA ILE A 146 3.98 0.48 -8.63
C ILE A 146 3.28 -0.09 -9.88
N ILE A 147 4.07 -0.68 -10.79
CA ILE A 147 3.55 -1.24 -12.04
C ILE A 147 2.53 -2.33 -11.75
N LYS A 148 2.84 -3.27 -10.86
CA LYS A 148 1.96 -4.40 -10.54
C LYS A 148 0.65 -3.95 -9.89
N GLN A 149 0.68 -2.99 -8.97
CA GLN A 149 -0.52 -2.46 -8.32
C GLN A 149 -1.40 -1.69 -9.30
N ILE A 150 -0.81 -0.86 -10.17
CA ILE A 150 -1.56 -0.14 -11.21
C ILE A 150 -2.16 -1.11 -12.22
N GLN A 151 -1.39 -2.10 -12.69
CA GLN A 151 -1.89 -3.13 -13.60
C GLN A 151 -3.07 -3.90 -13.01
N MET A 152 -2.99 -4.27 -11.72
CA MET A 152 -4.09 -4.93 -11.02
C MET A 152 -5.31 -4.01 -10.92
N THR A 153 -5.13 -2.75 -10.53
CA THR A 153 -6.23 -1.78 -10.45
C THR A 153 -6.93 -1.62 -11.79
N LEU A 154 -6.17 -1.37 -12.86
CA LEU A 154 -6.73 -1.18 -14.20
C LEU A 154 -7.32 -2.47 -14.78
N GLY A 155 -6.72 -3.63 -14.51
CA GLY A 155 -7.23 -4.92 -14.93
C GLY A 155 -8.56 -5.25 -14.27
N CYS A 156 -8.63 -5.12 -12.94
CA CYS A 156 -9.86 -5.38 -12.20
C CYS A 156 -11.01 -4.43 -12.59
N THR A 157 -10.71 -3.19 -12.97
CA THR A 157 -11.77 -2.23 -13.34
C THR A 157 -12.32 -2.41 -14.75
N ARG A 158 -11.65 -3.19 -15.61
CA ARG A 158 -12.15 -3.52 -16.96
C ARG A 158 -13.18 -4.64 -16.94
N ASP A 159 -13.09 -5.54 -15.97
CA ASP A 159 -13.93 -6.72 -15.86
C ASP A 159 -15.00 -6.47 -14.79
N ASP A 160 -16.28 -6.62 -15.14
CA ASP A 160 -17.38 -6.53 -14.16
C ASP A 160 -17.50 -7.88 -13.40
N ASN A 161 -16.49 -8.17 -12.59
CA ASN A 161 -16.44 -9.37 -11.77
C ASN A 161 -16.43 -9.01 -10.27
N ASP A 162 -16.52 -10.02 -9.41
CA ASP A 162 -16.57 -9.82 -7.95
C ASP A 162 -15.30 -9.14 -7.42
N THR A 163 -14.13 -9.37 -8.02
CA THR A 163 -12.87 -8.72 -7.65
C THR A 163 -12.94 -7.21 -7.94
N SER A 164 -13.55 -6.82 -9.06
CA SER A 164 -13.81 -5.42 -9.40
C SER A 164 -14.69 -4.74 -8.36
N LYS A 165 -15.80 -5.40 -8.00
CA LYS A 165 -16.74 -4.90 -6.99
C LYS A 165 -16.09 -4.75 -5.61
N ILE A 166 -15.30 -5.74 -5.18
CA ILE A 166 -14.55 -5.68 -3.90
C ILE A 166 -13.53 -4.52 -3.93
N LEU A 167 -12.82 -4.35 -5.03
CA LEU A 167 -11.87 -3.23 -5.18
C LEU A 167 -12.59 -1.88 -5.11
N GLN A 168 -13.70 -1.75 -5.81
CA GLN A 168 -14.55 -0.56 -5.78
C GLN A 168 -15.02 -0.25 -4.35
N CYS A 169 -15.61 -1.23 -3.67
CA CYS A 169 -16.03 -1.09 -2.27
C CYS A 169 -14.86 -0.69 -1.35
N SER A 170 -13.66 -1.24 -1.56
CA SER A 170 -12.49 -0.87 -0.77
C SER A 170 -12.04 0.58 -0.98
N ILE A 171 -12.13 1.08 -2.20
CA ILE A 171 -11.82 2.48 -2.52
C ILE A 171 -12.89 3.41 -1.91
N GLU A 172 -14.17 3.07 -2.07
CA GLU A 172 -15.30 3.85 -1.52
C GLU A 172 -15.28 3.86 0.01
N LEU A 173 -14.98 2.72 0.65
CA LEU A 173 -14.78 2.65 2.11
C LEU A 173 -13.64 3.57 2.55
N THR A 174 -12.51 3.55 1.84
CA THR A 174 -11.39 4.44 2.14
C THR A 174 -11.78 5.90 1.93
N GLN A 175 -12.61 6.21 0.91
CA GLN A 175 -13.17 7.54 0.68
C GLN A 175 -14.04 8.00 1.87
N LEU A 176 -14.89 7.11 2.40
CA LEU A 176 -15.70 7.38 3.60
C LEU A 176 -14.82 7.60 4.84
N GLU A 177 -13.82 6.74 5.05
CA GLU A 177 -12.90 6.85 6.18
C GLU A 177 -12.08 8.15 6.15
N THR A 178 -11.69 8.61 4.97
CA THR A 178 -10.94 9.86 4.83
C THR A 178 -11.81 11.09 5.02
N GLY A 179 -13.09 11.02 4.68
CA GLY A 179 -14.04 12.13 4.75
C GLY A 179 -13.70 13.29 3.81
N LEU A 180 -12.93 13.05 2.76
CA LEU A 180 -12.60 14.05 1.73
C LEU A 180 -13.66 14.04 0.62
N THR A 181 -13.97 15.20 0.06
CA THR A 181 -14.92 15.34 -1.06
C THR A 181 -14.26 15.15 -2.42
N THR A 182 -12.94 15.18 -2.49
CA THR A 182 -12.17 14.88 -3.71
C THR A 182 -11.85 13.39 -3.79
N PRO A 183 -11.92 12.75 -4.98
CA PRO A 183 -11.57 11.33 -5.13
C PRO A 183 -10.17 11.04 -4.64
N ILE A 184 -10.00 10.02 -3.80
CA ILE A 184 -8.71 9.75 -3.10
C ILE A 184 -7.56 9.39 -4.04
N LEU A 185 -7.83 8.80 -5.20
CA LEU A 185 -6.81 8.45 -6.19
C LEU A 185 -6.52 9.58 -7.18
N SER A 186 -7.20 10.74 -7.04
CA SER A 186 -6.95 11.90 -7.90
C SER A 186 -5.64 12.58 -7.53
N HIS A 187 -5.04 13.29 -8.50
CA HIS A 187 -3.80 14.04 -8.27
C HIS A 187 -3.95 15.15 -7.21
N SER A 188 -5.13 15.79 -7.17
CA SER A 188 -5.42 16.91 -6.26
C SER A 188 -5.55 16.51 -4.78
N THR A 189 -5.70 15.22 -4.48
CA THR A 189 -5.88 14.76 -3.10
C THR A 189 -4.53 14.70 -2.38
N SER A 190 -4.40 15.48 -1.28
CA SER A 190 -3.26 15.41 -0.38
C SER A 190 -3.06 14.01 0.19
N THR A 191 -1.81 13.63 0.44
CA THR A 191 -1.45 12.38 1.12
C THR A 191 -1.56 12.45 2.64
N ASP A 192 -2.00 13.57 3.20
CA ASP A 192 -2.09 13.76 4.65
C ASP A 192 -3.08 12.78 5.31
N PHE A 193 -4.10 12.34 4.60
CA PHE A 193 -5.04 11.33 5.10
C PHE A 193 -4.36 9.98 5.42
N LEU A 194 -3.23 9.65 4.79
CA LEU A 194 -2.44 8.46 5.09
C LEU A 194 -1.95 8.40 6.56
N HIS A 195 -2.07 9.50 7.30
CA HIS A 195 -1.59 9.62 8.66
C HIS A 195 -2.68 9.45 9.72
N TYR A 196 -3.95 9.64 9.34
CA TYR A 196 -5.07 9.55 10.27
C TYR A 196 -6.05 8.41 9.98
N THR A 197 -5.88 7.72 8.88
CA THR A 197 -6.66 6.52 8.52
C THR A 197 -5.85 5.24 8.67
N THR A 198 -6.52 4.10 8.72
CA THR A 198 -5.87 2.78 8.75
C THR A 198 -5.30 2.45 7.38
N ARG A 199 -4.04 1.97 7.35
CA ARG A 199 -3.38 1.64 6.09
C ARG A 199 -4.04 0.43 5.44
N THR A 200 -4.55 0.62 4.24
CA THR A 200 -5.14 -0.40 3.38
C THR A 200 -4.36 -0.53 2.07
N TRP A 201 -4.78 -1.44 1.21
CA TRP A 201 -4.23 -1.57 -0.15
C TRP A 201 -4.45 -0.31 -0.99
N THR A 202 -5.60 0.38 -0.84
CA THR A 202 -5.89 1.67 -1.49
C THR A 202 -4.86 2.75 -1.12
N HIS A 203 -4.39 2.76 0.14
CA HIS A 203 -3.31 3.66 0.57
C HIS A 203 -2.00 3.36 -0.16
N SER A 204 -1.69 2.08 -0.38
CA SER A 204 -0.48 1.68 -1.12
C SER A 204 -0.52 2.12 -2.58
N ILE A 205 -1.70 2.04 -3.24
CA ILE A 205 -1.89 2.58 -4.60
C ILE A 205 -1.71 4.09 -4.61
N LYS A 206 -2.30 4.82 -3.66
CA LYS A 206 -2.14 6.27 -3.57
C LYS A 206 -0.68 6.68 -3.40
N ASP A 207 0.07 5.98 -2.52
CA ASP A 207 1.52 6.18 -2.39
C ASP A 207 2.24 5.96 -3.73
N SER A 208 1.89 4.88 -4.43
CA SER A 208 2.46 4.53 -5.74
C SER A 208 2.17 5.60 -6.80
N LEU A 209 0.93 6.07 -6.88
CA LEU A 209 0.53 7.13 -7.81
C LEU A 209 1.23 8.45 -7.50
N THR A 210 1.37 8.81 -6.24
CA THR A 210 2.06 10.03 -5.81
C THR A 210 3.54 10.02 -6.23
N LEU A 211 4.20 8.85 -6.15
CA LEU A 211 5.61 8.72 -6.54
C LEU A 211 5.86 8.92 -8.04
N ILE A 212 4.88 8.63 -8.89
CA ILE A 212 4.97 8.82 -10.35
C ILE A 212 4.24 10.07 -10.84
N ASN A 213 3.73 10.91 -9.93
CA ASN A 213 2.85 12.03 -10.24
C ASN A 213 1.63 11.62 -11.09
N GLY A 214 1.13 10.41 -10.86
CA GLY A 214 -0.01 9.84 -11.57
C GLY A 214 -1.31 9.99 -10.82
N SER A 215 -2.43 9.79 -11.52
CA SER A 215 -3.77 9.73 -10.94
C SER A 215 -4.60 8.66 -11.65
N ILE A 216 -5.57 8.10 -10.93
CA ILE A 216 -6.59 7.24 -11.50
C ILE A 216 -7.94 7.90 -11.22
N GLN A 217 -8.73 8.09 -12.27
CA GLN A 217 -10.06 8.61 -12.18
C GLN A 217 -11.05 7.54 -12.67
N PHE A 218 -12.07 7.31 -11.86
CA PHE A 218 -13.16 6.41 -12.21
C PHE A 218 -14.41 7.26 -12.47
N THR A 219 -15.09 7.02 -13.56
CA THR A 219 -16.32 7.76 -13.93
C THR A 219 -17.52 7.39 -13.07
N THR A 220 -17.49 6.21 -12.46
CA THR A 220 -18.61 5.63 -11.70
C THR A 220 -18.41 5.60 -10.19
N HIS A 221 -17.24 6.01 -9.70
CA HIS A 221 -16.95 5.95 -8.26
C HIS A 221 -17.77 6.96 -7.47
N TRP A 222 -18.38 6.47 -6.40
CA TRP A 222 -18.99 7.32 -5.41
C TRP A 222 -17.92 8.11 -4.64
N HIS A 223 -18.17 9.39 -4.46
CA HIS A 223 -17.47 10.25 -3.52
C HIS A 223 -18.45 11.28 -2.95
N PRO A 224 -18.24 11.78 -1.72
CA PRO A 224 -19.12 12.77 -1.13
C PRO A 224 -19.14 14.03 -1.97
N LYS A 225 -20.35 14.50 -2.30
CA LYS A 225 -20.53 15.74 -3.05
C LYS A 225 -20.80 16.89 -2.09
N LEU A 226 -20.32 18.07 -2.44
CA LEU A 226 -20.69 19.30 -1.75
C LEU A 226 -22.18 19.57 -1.99
N GLN A 227 -22.91 19.92 -0.92
CA GLN A 227 -24.37 20.03 -0.96
C GLN A 227 -24.82 21.42 -1.35
N ARG A 228 -23.98 22.46 -1.14
CA ARG A 228 -24.32 23.86 -1.42
C ARG A 228 -23.05 24.69 -1.72
N LEU A 229 -23.28 25.91 -2.19
CA LEU A 229 -22.18 26.87 -2.39
C LEU A 229 -21.55 27.23 -1.03
N GLY A 230 -20.21 27.18 -0.97
CA GLY A 230 -19.45 27.41 0.27
C GLY A 230 -19.33 26.19 1.19
N ASP A 231 -19.94 25.04 0.82
CA ASP A 231 -19.75 23.80 1.54
C ASP A 231 -18.31 23.26 1.36
N CYS A 232 -17.84 22.50 2.33
CA CYS A 232 -16.52 21.92 2.29
C CYS A 232 -16.43 20.65 3.16
N SER A 233 -15.44 19.81 2.89
CA SER A 233 -15.14 18.67 3.73
C SER A 233 -14.68 19.11 5.12
N LEU A 234 -15.28 18.54 6.18
CA LEU A 234 -14.87 18.78 7.57
C LEU A 234 -13.40 18.40 7.78
N MET A 235 -12.98 17.28 7.20
CA MET A 235 -11.57 16.84 7.34
C MET A 235 -10.62 17.78 6.64
N GLN A 236 -11.00 18.37 5.49
CA GLN A 236 -10.16 19.39 4.84
C GLN A 236 -10.03 20.64 5.71
N GLN A 237 -11.10 21.09 6.37
CA GLN A 237 -11.05 22.19 7.31
C GLN A 237 -10.15 21.88 8.51
N PHE A 238 -10.29 20.69 9.09
CA PHE A 238 -9.42 20.28 10.19
C PHE A 238 -7.94 20.24 9.80
N LEU A 239 -7.63 19.75 8.60
CA LEU A 239 -6.25 19.73 8.09
C LEU A 239 -5.70 21.13 7.84
N ASN A 240 -6.54 22.06 7.39
CA ASN A 240 -6.15 23.46 7.20
C ASN A 240 -5.82 24.14 8.53
N HIS A 241 -6.62 23.88 9.58
CA HIS A 241 -6.38 24.46 10.92
C HIS A 241 -5.28 23.74 11.72
N TYR A 242 -5.15 22.43 11.51
CA TYR A 242 -4.18 21.59 12.24
C TYR A 242 -3.27 20.86 11.24
N PRO A 243 -2.37 21.56 10.54
CA PRO A 243 -1.54 20.95 9.52
C PRO A 243 -0.67 19.84 10.11
N ILE A 244 -0.69 18.68 9.48
CA ILE A 244 0.09 17.50 9.88
C ILE A 244 1.57 17.72 9.59
N THR A 245 1.87 18.39 8.48
CA THR A 245 3.22 18.70 8.06
C THR A 245 3.51 20.18 8.18
N TYR A 246 4.69 20.53 8.67
CA TYR A 246 5.16 21.91 8.75
C TYR A 246 6.64 21.99 8.38
N ILE A 247 7.04 23.15 7.89
CA ILE A 247 8.44 23.45 7.58
C ILE A 247 9.10 24.03 8.82
N ASN A 248 10.16 23.41 9.31
CA ASN A 248 10.90 23.91 10.45
C ASN A 248 11.82 25.09 10.05
N LYS A 249 12.43 25.76 11.05
CA LYS A 249 13.36 26.90 10.84
C LYS A 249 14.54 26.56 9.91
N ASN A 250 14.86 25.28 9.72
CA ASN A 250 15.96 24.84 8.85
C ASN A 250 15.47 24.39 7.46
N GLY A 251 14.26 24.78 7.04
CA GLY A 251 13.68 24.40 5.74
C GLY A 251 13.29 22.93 5.59
N LYS A 252 13.37 22.12 6.64
CA LYS A 252 13.03 20.69 6.59
C LYS A 252 11.58 20.45 6.97
N THR A 253 10.85 19.68 6.16
CA THR A 253 9.49 19.26 6.46
C THR A 253 9.49 18.29 7.66
N LYS A 254 8.72 18.60 8.68
CA LYS A 254 8.49 17.77 9.87
C LYS A 254 7.01 17.47 10.04
N LYS A 255 6.70 16.39 10.78
CA LYS A 255 5.33 16.00 11.11
C LYS A 255 5.02 16.34 12.56
N SER A 256 3.85 16.93 12.80
CA SER A 256 3.33 17.21 14.13
C SER A 256 2.61 15.98 14.69
N LYS A 257 3.20 15.33 15.69
CA LYS A 257 2.57 14.17 16.35
C LYS A 257 1.29 14.54 17.10
N SER A 258 1.23 15.75 17.68
CA SER A 258 0.03 16.26 18.39
C SER A 258 -1.12 16.47 17.42
N ASN A 259 -0.88 17.12 16.28
CA ASN A 259 -1.91 17.35 15.26
C ASN A 259 -2.40 16.03 14.66
N ILE A 260 -1.52 15.06 14.41
CA ILE A 260 -1.92 13.72 13.93
C ILE A 260 -2.91 13.09 14.91
N LYS A 261 -2.61 13.08 16.23
CA LYS A 261 -3.52 12.53 17.24
C LYS A 261 -4.86 13.27 17.29
N LEU A 262 -4.82 14.60 17.22
CA LEU A 262 -6.04 15.42 17.21
C LEU A 262 -6.91 15.11 15.99
N ILE A 263 -6.31 15.11 14.80
CA ILE A 263 -7.01 14.77 13.55
C ILE A 263 -7.59 13.35 13.59
N GLN A 264 -6.88 12.38 14.18
CA GLN A 264 -7.40 11.02 14.37
C GLN A 264 -8.66 11.01 15.27
N ILE A 265 -8.67 11.79 16.35
CA ILE A 265 -9.83 11.92 17.24
C ILE A 265 -11.00 12.58 16.48
N LEU A 266 -10.75 13.71 15.82
CA LEU A 266 -11.75 14.43 15.04
C LEU A 266 -12.35 13.52 13.94
N ASN A 267 -11.53 12.74 13.25
CA ASN A 267 -12.02 11.80 12.24
C ASN A 267 -12.90 10.70 12.85
N ARG A 268 -12.55 10.17 14.03
CA ARG A 268 -13.40 9.19 14.72
C ARG A 268 -14.74 9.79 15.14
N CYS A 269 -14.74 11.03 15.68
CA CYS A 269 -15.97 11.74 16.00
C CYS A 269 -16.84 11.95 14.77
N ARG A 270 -16.26 12.38 13.64
CA ARG A 270 -16.96 12.54 12.38
C ARG A 270 -17.61 11.24 11.90
N ILE A 271 -16.85 10.12 11.92
CA ILE A 271 -17.35 8.80 11.52
C ILE A 271 -18.51 8.37 12.43
N PHE A 272 -18.37 8.56 13.74
CA PHE A 272 -19.43 8.23 14.71
C PHE A 272 -20.70 9.04 14.46
N LEU A 273 -20.58 10.33 14.16
CA LEU A 273 -21.69 11.22 13.84
C LEU A 273 -22.24 11.06 12.41
N GLN A 274 -21.57 10.26 11.57
CA GLN A 274 -21.90 10.05 10.15
C GLN A 274 -21.91 11.33 9.31
N VAL A 275 -21.08 12.32 9.67
CA VAL A 275 -20.98 13.61 8.98
C VAL A 275 -19.71 13.67 8.12
N ILE A 276 -19.79 14.32 6.96
CA ILE A 276 -18.67 14.43 6.02
C ILE A 276 -18.38 15.88 5.67
N THR A 277 -19.42 16.67 5.40
CA THR A 277 -19.32 18.06 4.97
C THR A 277 -19.81 19.02 6.06
N LEU A 278 -19.49 20.28 5.91
CA LEU A 278 -20.00 21.34 6.79
C LEU A 278 -21.53 21.42 6.73
N SER A 279 -22.12 21.13 5.57
CA SER A 279 -23.57 21.12 5.38
C SER A 279 -24.30 20.06 6.20
N ASP A 280 -23.61 18.98 6.60
CA ASP A 280 -24.20 17.94 7.46
C ASP A 280 -24.43 18.40 8.89
N ILE A 281 -23.77 19.49 9.32
CA ILE A 281 -23.85 20.00 10.70
C ILE A 281 -24.37 21.44 10.81
N THR A 282 -24.69 22.07 9.68
CA THR A 282 -25.21 23.44 9.64
C THR A 282 -26.48 23.53 8.82
N ASP A 283 -27.35 24.44 9.18
CA ASP A 283 -28.55 24.76 8.41
C ASP A 283 -28.23 25.50 7.10
N LEU A 284 -29.28 25.84 6.31
CA LEU A 284 -29.14 26.58 5.06
C LEU A 284 -28.53 27.98 5.25
N SER A 285 -28.67 28.56 6.44
CA SER A 285 -28.09 29.87 6.79
C SER A 285 -26.65 29.79 7.24
N GLY A 286 -26.09 28.58 7.39
CA GLY A 286 -24.74 28.34 7.92
C GLY A 286 -24.65 28.43 9.44
N LYS A 287 -25.79 28.54 10.13
CA LYS A 287 -25.87 28.49 11.59
C LYS A 287 -26.03 27.05 12.08
N LYS A 288 -25.61 26.81 13.31
CA LYS A 288 -25.77 25.50 13.97
C LYS A 288 -27.20 25.26 14.34
#